data_d97e2ecee1a5a7b564f81afec69d804e
#
_entry.id   d97e2ecee1a5a7b564f81afec69d804e
#
_cell.length_a   1.000
_cell.length_b   1.000
_cell.length_c   1.000
_cell.angle_alpha   90.00
_cell.angle_beta   90.00
_cell.angle_gamma   90.00
#
_symmetry.space_group_name_H-M   'P 1'
#
loop_
_entity.id
_entity.type
_entity.pdbx_description
1 polymer ?
#
loop_
_entity_poly.entity_id
_entity_poly.type
_entity_poly.pdbx_seq_one_letter_code
_entity_poly.pdbx_strand_id
1 'polypeptide(L)'
;MVNWTRTNAADGDTGIKINVDNAGMTWAPEAYWDDSLGAYVVFFSSRMYTDDTRSTAVTSTNTGYAYNVLLYCITRDFKTFTEPVMWQDTNYSRIDSTVIKVGDYYYRFTKNEESGAAGSYITNGKSTFLERSKVLTATTEEASPDTDPETGWQLLDQRILPFEGPEAIKLTPETSIRMKQGMPWSSWLIPVDTSRT
;
A
#
# COMPACT_ATOMS: atom_id res chain seq x y z
N MET A 1 -27.26 -7.19 -7.25
CA MET A 1 -26.91 -6.11 -6.32
C MET A 1 -26.50 -6.79 -5.02
N VAL A 2 -25.32 -6.51 -4.49
CA VAL A 2 -24.83 -7.10 -3.22
C VAL A 2 -25.30 -6.19 -2.09
N ASN A 3 -25.86 -6.77 -1.04
CA ASN A 3 -26.20 -6.00 0.15
C ASN A 3 -24.94 -5.81 1.00
N TRP A 4 -24.60 -4.57 1.23
CA TRP A 4 -23.49 -4.20 2.11
C TRP A 4 -24.03 -3.97 3.52
N THR A 5 -23.44 -4.62 4.51
CA THR A 5 -23.72 -4.36 5.92
C THR A 5 -22.48 -3.71 6.56
N ARG A 6 -22.72 -2.69 7.38
CA ARG A 6 -21.65 -2.12 8.21
C ARG A 6 -21.32 -3.13 9.31
N THR A 7 -20.05 -3.43 9.49
CA THR A 7 -19.59 -4.18 10.67
C THR A 7 -19.86 -3.37 11.93
N ASN A 8 -20.33 -4.03 13.00
CA ASN A 8 -20.69 -3.41 14.29
C ASN A 8 -21.84 -2.40 14.25
N ALA A 9 -22.68 -2.42 13.19
CA ALA A 9 -23.83 -1.53 13.11
C ALA A 9 -24.86 -1.75 14.25
N ALA A 10 -24.88 -2.91 14.88
CA ALA A 10 -25.82 -3.25 15.95
C ALA A 10 -25.52 -2.53 17.28
N ASP A 11 -24.31 -2.07 17.49
CA ASP A 11 -23.84 -1.51 18.78
C ASP A 11 -23.85 0.03 18.79
N GLY A 12 -24.37 0.66 17.74
CA GLY A 12 -24.32 2.12 17.59
C GLY A 12 -22.91 2.65 17.31
N ASP A 13 -21.94 1.76 17.12
CA ASP A 13 -20.57 2.12 16.80
C ASP A 13 -20.46 2.57 15.34
N THR A 14 -19.53 3.50 15.10
CA THR A 14 -19.28 4.05 13.78
C THR A 14 -18.39 3.17 12.90
N GLY A 15 -17.86 2.07 13.43
CA GLY A 15 -17.01 1.12 12.72
C GLY A 15 -16.02 0.39 13.63
N ILE A 16 -15.16 -0.43 13.05
CA ILE A 16 -14.09 -1.11 13.76
C ILE A 16 -12.87 -0.20 13.83
N LYS A 17 -12.33 0.00 15.03
CA LYS A 17 -11.07 0.71 15.22
C LYS A 17 -9.92 -0.22 14.86
N ILE A 18 -9.20 0.11 13.79
CA ILE A 18 -8.01 -0.61 13.33
C ILE A 18 -6.76 0.27 13.32
N ASN A 19 -6.83 1.42 13.98
CA ASN A 19 -5.75 2.39 14.02
C ASN A 19 -5.22 2.54 15.44
N VAL A 20 -3.93 2.84 15.60
CA VAL A 20 -3.34 3.16 16.91
C VAL A 20 -3.79 4.54 17.38
N ASP A 21 -3.74 4.81 18.68
CA ASP A 21 -4.31 6.03 19.24
C ASP A 21 -3.65 7.32 18.73
N ASN A 22 -2.34 7.28 18.48
CA ASN A 22 -1.59 8.39 17.90
C ASN A 22 -1.60 8.45 16.37
N ALA A 23 -2.36 7.59 15.67
CA ALA A 23 -2.56 7.67 14.24
C ALA A 23 -3.77 8.53 13.89
N GLY A 24 -3.68 9.33 12.84
CA GLY A 24 -4.69 10.34 12.52
C GLY A 24 -5.79 9.86 11.63
N MET A 25 -5.53 8.81 10.82
CA MET A 25 -6.49 8.34 9.81
C MET A 25 -6.23 6.89 9.42
N THR A 26 -7.24 6.27 8.83
CA THR A 26 -7.15 5.02 8.06
C THR A 26 -7.53 5.36 6.63
N TRP A 27 -6.57 5.82 5.85
CA TRP A 27 -6.82 6.39 4.53
C TRP A 27 -6.43 5.43 3.41
N ALA A 28 -7.26 5.35 2.36
CA ALA A 28 -7.10 4.44 1.23
C ALA A 28 -6.82 2.98 1.67
N PRO A 29 -7.70 2.37 2.50
CA PRO A 29 -7.49 1.00 2.94
C PRO A 29 -7.67 0.03 1.78
N GLU A 30 -6.77 -0.96 1.71
CA GLU A 30 -6.89 -2.11 0.83
C GLU A 30 -6.61 -3.41 1.60
N ALA A 31 -7.10 -4.54 1.11
CA ALA A 31 -6.92 -5.84 1.74
C ALA A 31 -6.42 -6.87 0.73
N TYR A 32 -5.34 -7.55 1.06
CA TYR A 32 -4.79 -8.64 0.27
C TYR A 32 -4.80 -9.96 1.06
N TRP A 33 -5.34 -11.03 0.46
CA TRP A 33 -5.27 -12.37 1.05
C TRP A 33 -3.87 -12.93 0.91
N ASP A 34 -3.25 -13.31 2.03
CA ASP A 34 -1.96 -13.99 2.06
C ASP A 34 -2.15 -15.47 2.42
N ASP A 35 -1.88 -16.36 1.45
CA ASP A 35 -2.02 -17.81 1.64
C ASP A 35 -1.07 -18.33 2.71
N SER A 36 0.12 -17.74 2.87
CA SER A 36 1.11 -18.17 3.86
C SER A 36 0.67 -17.86 5.30
N LEU A 37 -0.08 -16.78 5.48
CA LEU A 37 -0.65 -16.38 6.77
C LEU A 37 -2.05 -16.98 6.99
N GLY A 38 -2.72 -17.43 5.92
CA GLY A 38 -4.13 -17.83 5.97
C GLY A 38 -5.02 -16.68 6.47
N ALA A 39 -4.73 -15.46 6.07
CA ALA A 39 -5.39 -14.25 6.55
C ALA A 39 -5.27 -13.10 5.53
N TYR A 40 -6.11 -12.08 5.70
CA TYR A 40 -5.97 -10.82 4.98
C TYR A 40 -4.97 -9.91 5.69
N VAL A 41 -4.08 -9.32 4.93
CA VAL A 41 -3.28 -8.16 5.32
C VAL A 41 -4.03 -6.93 4.84
N VAL A 42 -4.49 -6.12 5.77
CA VAL A 42 -5.20 -4.85 5.49
C VAL A 42 -4.21 -3.73 5.72
N PHE A 43 -3.91 -2.98 4.70
CA PHE A 43 -2.95 -1.89 4.74
C PHE A 43 -3.61 -0.57 4.38
N PHE A 44 -3.07 0.51 4.92
CA PHE A 44 -3.64 1.84 4.80
C PHE A 44 -2.60 2.92 5.10
N SER A 45 -2.88 4.12 4.66
CA SER A 45 -2.05 5.29 4.96
C SER A 45 -2.52 5.97 6.23
N SER A 46 -1.58 6.47 7.03
CA SER A 46 -1.89 7.28 8.20
C SER A 46 -0.86 8.38 8.41
N ARG A 47 -1.28 9.47 9.02
CA ARG A 47 -0.39 10.47 9.61
C ARG A 47 -0.21 10.15 11.08
N MET A 48 1.04 10.13 11.54
CA MET A 48 1.35 9.88 12.94
C MET A 48 1.41 11.19 13.72
N TYR A 49 1.09 11.11 15.00
CA TYR A 49 1.14 12.21 15.95
C TYR A 49 2.06 11.85 17.12
N THR A 50 2.53 12.84 17.83
CA THR A 50 3.41 12.64 18.99
C THR A 50 2.69 12.04 20.19
N ASP A 51 1.37 12.18 20.21
CA ASP A 51 0.48 11.68 21.25
C ASP A 51 -0.94 11.43 20.71
N ASP A 52 -1.76 10.78 21.51
CA ASP A 52 -3.17 10.43 21.20
C ASP A 52 -4.13 11.63 21.22
N THR A 53 -3.72 12.79 21.68
CA THR A 53 -4.52 14.02 21.53
C THR A 53 -4.49 14.54 20.09
N ARG A 54 -3.54 14.06 19.26
CA ARG A 54 -3.35 14.45 17.86
C ARG A 54 -3.16 15.95 17.66
N SER A 55 -2.57 16.62 18.66
CA SER A 55 -2.32 18.06 18.60
C SER A 55 -1.09 18.42 17.77
N THR A 56 -0.09 17.53 17.75
CA THR A 56 1.19 17.76 17.09
C THR A 56 1.54 16.58 16.20
N ALA A 57 1.52 16.79 14.89
CA ALA A 57 1.91 15.76 13.94
C ALA A 57 3.42 15.48 13.99
N VAL A 58 3.80 14.22 13.81
CA VAL A 58 5.19 13.84 13.56
C VAL A 58 5.65 14.47 12.24
N THR A 59 6.81 15.10 12.26
CA THR A 59 7.39 15.76 11.08
C THR A 59 8.59 15.00 10.56
N SER A 60 8.71 14.95 9.24
CA SER A 60 9.86 14.41 8.55
C SER A 60 11.13 15.22 8.89
N THR A 61 12.20 14.56 9.24
CA THR A 61 13.52 15.19 9.42
C THR A 61 14.13 15.62 8.08
N ASN A 62 13.63 15.05 6.97
CA ASN A 62 14.11 15.36 5.61
C ASN A 62 13.43 16.58 5.00
N THR A 63 12.13 16.75 5.26
CA THR A 63 11.32 17.83 4.66
C THR A 63 10.89 18.91 5.65
N GLY A 64 10.87 18.61 6.96
CA GLY A 64 10.37 19.51 8.00
C GLY A 64 8.84 19.58 8.08
N TYR A 65 8.11 18.81 7.24
CA TYR A 65 6.64 18.79 7.19
C TYR A 65 6.08 17.49 7.76
N ALA A 66 4.83 17.53 8.19
CA ALA A 66 4.08 16.34 8.55
C ALA A 66 3.94 15.42 7.32
N TYR A 67 4.09 14.13 7.52
CA TYR A 67 4.09 13.14 6.43
C TYR A 67 3.22 11.94 6.77
N ASN A 68 2.90 11.14 5.76
CA ASN A 68 2.10 9.94 5.89
C ASN A 68 2.99 8.70 5.77
N VAL A 69 2.67 7.71 6.59
CA VAL A 69 3.28 6.38 6.61
C VAL A 69 2.27 5.33 6.17
N LEU A 70 2.72 4.12 5.90
CA LEU A 70 1.85 2.99 5.67
C LEU A 70 1.87 2.07 6.88
N LEU A 71 0.69 1.69 7.33
CA LEU A 71 0.46 0.70 8.37
C LEU A 71 -0.24 -0.51 7.78
N TYR A 72 -0.13 -1.67 8.43
CA TYR A 72 -0.98 -2.83 8.16
C TYR A 72 -1.46 -3.47 9.45
N CYS A 73 -2.57 -4.18 9.37
CA CYS A 73 -3.05 -5.12 10.37
C CYS A 73 -3.50 -6.42 9.69
N ILE A 74 -3.70 -7.46 10.47
CA ILE A 74 -4.08 -8.79 9.96
C ILE A 74 -5.47 -9.12 10.47
N THR A 75 -6.30 -9.71 9.59
CA THR A 75 -7.64 -10.18 9.95
C THR A 75 -8.01 -11.45 9.17
N ARG A 76 -8.88 -12.29 9.76
CA ARG A 76 -9.49 -13.44 9.07
C ARG A 76 -10.96 -13.25 8.77
N ASP A 77 -11.59 -12.29 9.40
CA ASP A 77 -13.05 -12.17 9.42
C ASP A 77 -13.56 -10.73 9.19
N PHE A 78 -12.64 -9.76 9.05
CA PHE A 78 -12.95 -8.32 8.98
C PHE A 78 -13.78 -7.80 10.19
N LYS A 79 -13.69 -8.50 11.33
CA LYS A 79 -14.32 -8.11 12.59
C LYS A 79 -13.29 -7.93 13.69
N THR A 80 -12.31 -8.81 13.71
CA THR A 80 -11.18 -8.76 14.64
C THR A 80 -9.90 -8.51 13.86
N PHE A 81 -9.07 -7.61 14.37
CA PHE A 81 -7.81 -7.20 13.74
C PHE A 81 -6.67 -7.26 14.75
N THR A 82 -5.48 -7.58 14.27
CA THR A 82 -4.27 -7.37 15.08
C THR A 82 -4.03 -5.87 15.30
N GLU A 83 -3.20 -5.54 16.28
CA GLU A 83 -2.66 -4.18 16.37
C GLU A 83 -1.95 -3.83 15.05
N PRO A 84 -2.09 -2.58 14.58
CA PRO A 84 -1.39 -2.11 13.40
C PRO A 84 0.13 -2.11 13.59
N VAL A 85 0.81 -2.47 12.52
CA VAL A 85 2.28 -2.49 12.44
C VAL A 85 2.73 -1.50 11.38
N MET A 86 3.84 -0.81 11.62
CA MET A 86 4.47 0.02 10.60
C MET A 86 4.91 -0.83 9.42
N TRP A 87 4.37 -0.54 8.24
CA TRP A 87 4.70 -1.25 7.00
C TRP A 87 5.74 -0.52 6.18
N GLN A 88 5.58 0.80 6.05
CA GLN A 88 6.56 1.66 5.41
C GLN A 88 6.64 3.02 6.11
N ASP A 89 7.82 3.33 6.63
CA ASP A 89 8.19 4.65 7.10
C ASP A 89 9.55 5.01 6.49
N THR A 90 9.53 5.83 5.45
CA THR A 90 10.73 6.29 4.77
C THR A 90 11.11 7.72 5.16
N ASN A 91 10.44 8.27 6.18
CA ASN A 91 10.57 9.67 6.57
C ASN A 91 10.22 10.66 5.41
N TYR A 92 9.37 10.18 4.48
CA TYR A 92 8.74 10.93 3.39
C TYR A 92 7.29 10.46 3.24
N SER A 93 6.42 11.33 2.76
CA SER A 93 5.01 11.03 2.67
C SER A 93 4.70 9.95 1.63
N ARG A 94 4.03 8.87 2.08
CA ARG A 94 3.58 7.73 1.28
C ARG A 94 2.09 7.53 1.46
N ILE A 95 1.40 7.31 0.35
CA ILE A 95 -0.04 7.03 0.35
C ILE A 95 -0.39 6.01 -0.73
N ASP A 96 -1.63 5.56 -0.72
CA ASP A 96 -2.26 4.79 -1.80
C ASP A 96 -1.41 3.61 -2.28
N SER A 97 -1.39 2.54 -1.51
CA SER A 97 -0.70 1.32 -1.91
C SER A 97 -1.69 0.29 -2.43
N THR A 98 -1.30 -0.42 -3.49
CA THR A 98 -1.96 -1.64 -3.94
C THR A 98 -0.96 -2.77 -4.10
N VAL A 99 -1.41 -4.02 -3.97
CA VAL A 99 -0.56 -5.22 -4.03
C VAL A 99 -1.12 -6.25 -4.98
N ILE A 100 -0.23 -6.88 -5.73
CA ILE A 100 -0.53 -8.07 -6.53
C ILE A 100 0.58 -9.11 -6.39
N LYS A 101 0.23 -10.41 -6.35
CA LYS A 101 1.20 -11.50 -6.35
C LYS A 101 1.35 -12.07 -7.75
N VAL A 102 2.59 -12.13 -8.25
CA VAL A 102 2.95 -12.76 -9.52
C VAL A 102 4.12 -13.71 -9.28
N GLY A 103 3.91 -15.00 -9.53
CA GLY A 103 4.88 -16.03 -9.15
C GLY A 103 5.11 -16.03 -7.63
N ASP A 104 6.36 -16.00 -7.23
CA ASP A 104 6.76 -16.05 -5.83
C ASP A 104 6.78 -14.67 -5.15
N TYR A 105 6.62 -13.59 -5.93
CA TYR A 105 6.77 -12.23 -5.43
C TYR A 105 5.44 -11.50 -5.31
N TYR A 106 5.30 -10.74 -4.22
CA TYR A 106 4.36 -9.64 -4.11
C TYR A 106 4.97 -8.42 -4.79
N TYR A 107 4.15 -7.69 -5.53
CA TYR A 107 4.47 -6.41 -6.14
C TYR A 107 3.61 -5.35 -5.48
N ARG A 108 4.25 -4.32 -4.94
CA ARG A 108 3.59 -3.20 -4.29
C ARG A 108 3.78 -1.94 -5.13
N PHE A 109 2.69 -1.27 -5.40
CA PHE A 109 2.67 0.04 -6.03
C PHE A 109 2.31 1.05 -4.95
N THR A 110 3.16 2.04 -4.72
CA THR A 110 2.95 3.06 -3.69
C THR A 110 3.15 4.45 -4.28
N LYS A 111 2.29 5.38 -3.91
CA LYS A 111 2.42 6.76 -4.34
C LYS A 111 3.39 7.52 -3.45
N ASN A 112 4.38 8.17 -4.09
CA ASN A 112 5.15 9.23 -3.48
C ASN A 112 4.31 10.51 -3.43
N GLU A 113 3.94 10.96 -2.23
CA GLU A 113 3.11 12.15 -2.06
C GLU A 113 3.94 13.44 -1.99
N GLU A 114 5.27 13.34 -1.96
CA GLU A 114 6.14 14.51 -2.01
C GLU A 114 6.09 15.21 -3.38
N SER A 115 6.35 16.52 -3.37
CA SER A 115 6.39 17.32 -4.62
C SER A 115 7.65 17.09 -5.44
N GLY A 116 8.70 16.53 -4.84
CA GLY A 116 9.99 16.27 -5.43
C GLY A 116 10.58 14.93 -5.02
N ALA A 117 11.90 14.84 -5.01
CA ALA A 117 12.64 13.68 -4.57
C ALA A 117 12.26 13.27 -3.13
N ALA A 118 12.28 11.98 -2.88
CA ALA A 118 11.87 11.39 -1.62
C ALA A 118 12.75 10.19 -1.25
N GLY A 119 13.99 10.48 -0.93
CA GLY A 119 15.05 9.51 -0.68
C GLY A 119 16.06 9.45 -1.82
N SER A 120 17.07 8.61 -1.66
CA SER A 120 18.20 8.52 -2.60
C SER A 120 17.79 8.01 -3.98
N TYR A 121 16.75 7.20 -4.04
CA TYR A 121 16.34 6.49 -5.26
C TYR A 121 15.00 6.97 -5.83
N ILE A 122 14.17 7.66 -5.05
CA ILE A 122 12.90 8.20 -5.52
C ILE A 122 13.10 9.67 -5.89
N THR A 123 13.35 9.94 -7.17
CA THR A 123 13.70 11.28 -7.67
C THR A 123 12.53 12.05 -8.25
N ASN A 124 11.40 11.37 -8.53
CA ASN A 124 10.21 11.98 -9.11
C ASN A 124 9.14 12.28 -8.06
N GLY A 125 8.68 13.52 -7.99
CA GLY A 125 7.55 13.91 -7.17
C GLY A 125 6.22 13.39 -7.70
N LYS A 126 5.27 13.16 -6.80
CA LYS A 126 3.90 12.71 -7.12
C LYS A 126 3.82 11.46 -8.01
N SER A 127 4.89 10.67 -8.08
CA SER A 127 4.96 9.45 -8.89
C SER A 127 4.55 8.22 -8.08
N THR A 128 4.04 7.22 -8.75
CA THR A 128 3.94 5.86 -8.18
C THR A 128 5.27 5.14 -8.42
N PHE A 129 5.74 4.43 -7.41
CA PHE A 129 6.91 3.57 -7.53
C PHE A 129 6.51 2.10 -7.27
N LEU A 130 7.29 1.21 -7.85
CA LEU A 130 7.08 -0.23 -7.83
C LEU A 130 8.16 -0.91 -7.02
N GLU A 131 7.74 -1.74 -6.08
CA GLU A 131 8.60 -2.59 -5.28
C GLU A 131 8.16 -4.06 -5.37
N ARG A 132 9.07 -4.99 -5.07
CA ARG A 132 8.75 -6.41 -4.93
C ARG A 132 9.33 -6.99 -3.66
N SER A 133 8.66 -8.02 -3.12
CA SER A 133 9.14 -8.81 -1.97
C SER A 133 8.56 -10.21 -2.01
N LYS A 134 9.23 -11.20 -1.42
CA LYS A 134 8.63 -12.51 -1.11
C LYS A 134 7.84 -12.49 0.19
N VAL A 135 7.99 -11.46 1.00
CA VAL A 135 7.33 -11.32 2.29
C VAL A 135 6.41 -10.10 2.26
N LEU A 136 5.09 -10.33 2.20
CA LEU A 136 4.10 -9.26 2.12
C LEU A 136 4.20 -8.28 3.30
N THR A 137 4.45 -8.80 4.49
CA THR A 137 4.51 -8.03 5.74
C THR A 137 5.90 -7.47 6.07
N ALA A 138 6.88 -7.60 5.15
CA ALA A 138 8.19 -6.97 5.33
C ALA A 138 8.07 -5.45 5.50
N THR A 139 8.85 -4.89 6.41
CA THR A 139 8.87 -3.44 6.66
C THR A 139 9.84 -2.72 5.73
N THR A 140 9.64 -1.43 5.52
CA THR A 140 10.50 -0.61 4.65
C THR A 140 10.84 0.71 5.34
N GLU A 141 12.12 0.97 5.54
CA GLU A 141 12.64 2.26 6.04
C GLU A 141 13.16 3.14 4.89
N GLU A 142 13.65 2.53 3.82
CA GLU A 142 14.05 3.22 2.59
C GLU A 142 13.68 2.38 1.37
N ALA A 143 13.07 3.00 0.37
CA ALA A 143 12.84 2.35 -0.91
C ALA A 143 14.16 2.30 -1.70
N SER A 144 14.76 1.11 -1.81
CA SER A 144 16.09 0.91 -2.41
C SER A 144 16.11 -0.25 -3.40
N PRO A 145 16.80 -0.12 -4.55
CA PRO A 145 17.03 -1.22 -5.47
C PRO A 145 17.97 -2.29 -4.90
N ASP A 146 18.74 -1.95 -3.88
CA ASP A 146 19.71 -2.84 -3.26
C ASP A 146 19.12 -3.71 -2.15
N THR A 147 17.84 -3.50 -1.80
CA THR A 147 17.13 -4.34 -0.82
C THR A 147 16.99 -5.76 -1.35
N ASP A 148 17.30 -6.76 -0.51
CA ASP A 148 17.09 -8.16 -0.82
C ASP A 148 15.57 -8.49 -0.83
N PRO A 149 14.99 -8.88 -1.97
CA PRO A 149 13.56 -9.17 -2.07
C PRO A 149 13.13 -10.46 -1.36
N GLU A 150 14.07 -11.27 -0.88
CA GLU A 150 13.76 -12.44 -0.05
C GLU A 150 13.27 -12.03 1.34
N THR A 151 13.70 -10.86 1.83
CA THR A 151 13.43 -10.40 3.20
C THR A 151 12.80 -9.01 3.30
N GLY A 152 12.89 -8.22 2.25
CA GLY A 152 12.43 -6.83 2.21
C GLY A 152 11.80 -6.43 0.89
N TRP A 153 11.45 -5.15 0.76
CA TRP A 153 10.87 -4.58 -0.44
C TRP A 153 11.94 -3.95 -1.33
N GLN A 154 12.25 -4.61 -2.45
CA GLN A 154 13.20 -4.12 -3.45
C GLN A 154 12.53 -3.14 -4.40
N LEU A 155 13.06 -1.93 -4.52
CA LEU A 155 12.61 -0.94 -5.51
C LEU A 155 12.98 -1.40 -6.92
N LEU A 156 11.99 -1.45 -7.81
CA LEU A 156 12.15 -1.82 -9.22
C LEU A 156 12.06 -0.63 -10.15
N ASP A 157 11.08 0.24 -9.93
CA ASP A 157 10.86 1.45 -10.74
C ASP A 157 10.23 2.55 -9.88
N GLN A 158 10.53 3.80 -10.21
CA GLN A 158 10.02 4.99 -9.55
C GLN A 158 9.28 5.94 -10.50
N ARG A 159 9.08 5.57 -11.75
CA ARG A 159 8.61 6.45 -12.83
C ARG A 159 7.23 6.10 -13.34
N ILE A 160 6.51 5.29 -12.62
CA ILE A 160 5.13 5.02 -12.95
C ILE A 160 4.34 6.31 -12.72
N LEU A 161 3.75 6.81 -13.76
CA LEU A 161 3.20 8.16 -13.96
C LEU A 161 2.47 8.76 -12.73
N PRO A 162 2.39 10.11 -12.63
CA PRO A 162 1.85 10.81 -11.47
C PRO A 162 0.33 10.66 -11.39
N PHE A 163 -0.16 9.51 -10.93
CA PHE A 163 -1.58 9.25 -10.73
C PHE A 163 -1.88 8.95 -9.28
N GLU A 164 -3.08 9.33 -8.87
CA GLU A 164 -3.67 9.00 -7.59
C GLU A 164 -4.23 7.56 -7.62
N GLY A 165 -4.16 6.86 -6.48
CA GLY A 165 -4.85 5.61 -6.27
C GLY A 165 -4.45 4.50 -7.25
N PRO A 166 -3.18 4.04 -7.26
CA PRO A 166 -2.82 2.89 -8.08
C PRO A 166 -3.69 1.68 -7.72
N GLU A 167 -4.10 0.93 -8.73
CA GLU A 167 -4.85 -0.31 -8.58
C GLU A 167 -4.22 -1.38 -9.45
N ALA A 168 -3.90 -2.53 -8.87
CA ALA A 168 -3.31 -3.66 -9.57
C ALA A 168 -4.29 -4.84 -9.62
N ILE A 169 -4.64 -5.27 -10.83
CA ILE A 169 -5.51 -6.42 -11.05
C ILE A 169 -4.83 -7.46 -11.92
N LYS A 170 -5.03 -8.73 -11.59
CA LYS A 170 -4.60 -9.85 -12.42
C LYS A 170 -5.68 -10.16 -13.45
N LEU A 171 -5.35 -9.97 -14.73
CA LEU A 171 -6.23 -10.38 -15.81
C LEU A 171 -6.00 -11.86 -16.11
N THR A 172 -7.08 -12.63 -16.13
CA THR A 172 -7.05 -13.98 -16.73
C THR A 172 -7.26 -13.86 -18.25
N PRO A 173 -6.84 -14.87 -19.06
CA PRO A 173 -7.10 -14.85 -20.49
C PRO A 173 -8.58 -14.65 -20.85
N GLU A 174 -9.48 -15.10 -19.99
CA GLU A 174 -10.93 -14.99 -20.17
C GLU A 174 -11.47 -13.60 -19.80
N THR A 175 -10.76 -12.86 -18.98
CA THR A 175 -11.11 -11.49 -18.54
C THR A 175 -10.37 -10.40 -19.30
N SER A 176 -9.56 -10.77 -20.33
CA SER A 176 -8.91 -9.77 -21.18
C SER A 176 -9.96 -9.01 -21.99
N ILE A 177 -10.53 -7.99 -21.37
CA ILE A 177 -11.35 -7.01 -22.08
C ILE A 177 -10.39 -6.27 -23.00
N ARG A 178 -10.60 -6.39 -24.32
CA ARG A 178 -9.92 -5.52 -25.29
C ARG A 178 -10.29 -4.09 -24.94
N MET A 179 -9.37 -3.37 -24.29
CA MET A 179 -9.52 -1.93 -24.14
C MET A 179 -9.52 -1.31 -25.53
N LYS A 180 -10.63 -0.68 -25.92
CA LYS A 180 -10.72 0.09 -27.16
C LYS A 180 -9.70 1.23 -27.05
N GLN A 181 -8.89 1.40 -28.11
CA GLN A 181 -8.06 2.58 -28.29
C GLN A 181 -8.90 3.84 -28.03
N GLY A 182 -8.47 4.67 -27.10
CA GLY A 182 -9.09 5.98 -26.86
C GLY A 182 -9.31 6.36 -25.40
N MET A 183 -8.96 5.52 -24.42
CA MET A 183 -8.97 5.95 -23.01
C MET A 183 -7.58 6.38 -22.56
N PRO A 184 -7.46 7.52 -21.83
CA PRO A 184 -6.17 8.07 -21.40
C PRO A 184 -5.61 7.38 -20.15
N TRP A 185 -5.80 6.06 -20.00
CA TRP A 185 -5.33 5.30 -18.86
C TRP A 185 -4.22 4.35 -19.33
N SER A 186 -3.00 4.63 -18.96
CA SER A 186 -1.87 3.74 -19.16
C SER A 186 -1.96 2.60 -18.13
N SER A 187 -2.65 1.51 -18.49
CA SER A 187 -2.57 0.26 -17.74
C SER A 187 -1.23 -0.41 -18.06
N TRP A 188 -0.39 -0.58 -17.06
CA TRP A 188 0.82 -1.39 -17.17
C TRP A 188 0.43 -2.86 -17.03
N LEU A 189 0.53 -3.59 -18.13
CA LEU A 189 0.46 -5.04 -18.12
C LEU A 189 1.85 -5.57 -17.77
N ILE A 190 2.00 -6.23 -16.64
CA ILE A 190 3.18 -7.06 -16.38
C ILE A 190 2.95 -8.35 -17.19
N PRO A 191 3.75 -8.66 -18.23
CA PRO A 191 3.61 -9.91 -18.96
C PRO A 191 3.88 -11.06 -18.01
N VAL A 192 2.91 -11.92 -17.79
CA VAL A 192 3.13 -13.21 -17.12
C VAL A 192 3.71 -14.14 -18.17
N ASP A 193 4.98 -14.49 -18.05
CA ASP A 193 5.60 -15.54 -18.85
C ASP A 193 4.96 -16.88 -18.48
N THR A 194 4.10 -17.38 -19.35
CA THR A 194 3.43 -18.69 -19.21
C THR A 194 4.25 -19.85 -19.77
N SER A 195 5.52 -19.65 -20.14
CA SER A 195 6.36 -20.66 -20.80
C SER A 195 7.03 -21.67 -19.85
N ARG A 196 6.68 -21.65 -18.55
CA ARG A 196 7.14 -22.69 -17.61
C ARG A 196 5.95 -23.35 -16.93
N THR A 197 5.36 -24.32 -17.62
CA THR A 197 4.63 -25.46 -17.05
C THR A 197 5.48 -26.69 -17.15
#